data_564fdfebd38385b4a2019991497d01d9
#
_entry.id   564fdfebd38385b4a2019991497d01d9
#
_cell.length_a   1.000
_cell.length_b   1.000
_cell.length_c   1.000
_cell.angle_alpha   90.00
_cell.angle_beta   90.00
_cell.angle_gamma   90.00
#
_symmetry.space_group_name_H-M   'P 1'
#
loop_
_entity.id
_entity.type
_entity.pdbx_description
1 polymer ?
#
loop_
_entity_poly.entity_id
_entity_poly.type
_entity_poly.pdbx_seq_one_letter_code
_entity_poly.pdbx_strand_id
1 'polypeptide(L)'
;MPAFVTHELFGTQVFGQLDEEIQEMLEMNPAPYFWGLQGPDLLFFRDAFFGRSVLQRYGGLMHCEKTDELFWAMSSYLNERKDTDEYETLAAYILGFVGHYCLDREAHPYVYFKQVQKERVLAADQRRGIHNRIESDIDTAFYRMKRGRSVQEYRPAKRLWGSPWEYRVIARLYQFLLEEVYGLQTDPTEVEKCFDDARRMVQLTLDRHGCLVRLVPAAEALAGRPNLFSPHIRRRQVREDILNLDREPWYHLATPEKQDTRSFPQIFYTAALQAADMMERIYYCSQSGVPYEPKGLPSFDNGSPQTLAH
;
A
#
# COMPACT_ATOMS: atom_id res chain seq x y z
N MET A 1 2.81 -2.49 -7.29
CA MET A 1 1.73 -3.19 -6.56
C MET A 1 2.37 -3.84 -5.37
N PRO A 2 2.11 -3.29 -4.24
CA PRO A 2 2.86 -3.47 -3.04
C PRO A 2 2.52 -4.74 -2.28
N ALA A 3 3.23 -4.85 -1.19
CA ALA A 3 3.15 -5.83 -0.14
C ALA A 3 1.76 -5.88 0.54
N PHE A 4 0.72 -6.29 -0.20
CA PHE A 4 -0.67 -6.37 0.28
C PHE A 4 -0.79 -7.01 1.66
N VAL A 5 -0.05 -8.09 1.87
CA VAL A 5 -0.08 -8.86 3.13
C VAL A 5 0.63 -8.08 4.24
N THR A 6 1.72 -7.40 3.91
CA THR A 6 2.48 -6.60 4.87
C THR A 6 1.66 -5.40 5.35
N HIS A 7 0.89 -4.74 4.46
CA HIS A 7 -0.01 -3.65 4.85
C HIS A 7 -1.13 -4.11 5.80
N GLU A 8 -1.70 -5.31 5.59
CA GLU A 8 -2.68 -5.85 6.54
C GLU A 8 -2.06 -6.18 7.90
N LEU A 9 -0.86 -6.77 7.91
CA LEU A 9 -0.11 -6.99 9.16
C LEU A 9 0.19 -5.67 9.87
N PHE A 10 0.46 -4.62 9.09
CA PHE A 10 0.70 -3.29 9.60
C PHE A 10 -0.54 -2.69 10.27
N GLY A 11 -1.68 -2.74 9.60
CA GLY A 11 -2.94 -2.28 10.19
C GLY A 11 -3.27 -3.01 11.50
N THR A 12 -3.02 -4.32 11.57
CA THR A 12 -3.17 -5.08 12.81
C THR A 12 -2.22 -4.59 13.93
N GLN A 13 -0.99 -4.19 13.56
CA GLN A 13 -0.01 -3.67 14.52
C GLN A 13 -0.39 -2.28 15.01
N VAL A 14 -0.84 -1.40 14.11
CA VAL A 14 -1.26 -0.04 14.47
C VAL A 14 -2.52 -0.07 15.33
N PHE A 15 -3.49 -0.91 14.96
CA PHE A 15 -4.75 -1.06 15.69
C PHE A 15 -4.55 -1.23 17.21
N GLY A 16 -3.60 -2.06 17.63
CA GLY A 16 -3.29 -2.28 19.05
C GLY A 16 -2.57 -1.11 19.74
N GLN A 17 -2.35 0.02 19.06
CA GLN A 17 -1.71 1.21 19.60
C GLN A 17 -2.66 2.42 19.66
N LEU A 18 -3.83 2.32 19.04
CA LEU A 18 -4.84 3.38 18.97
C LEU A 18 -5.64 3.44 20.28
N ASP A 19 -6.22 4.59 20.53
CA ASP A 19 -7.18 4.78 21.62
C ASP A 19 -8.41 3.87 21.49
N GLU A 20 -9.01 3.47 22.61
CA GLU A 20 -10.12 2.51 22.68
C GLU A 20 -11.31 2.91 21.79
N GLU A 21 -11.67 4.20 21.78
CA GLU A 21 -12.74 4.75 20.96
C GLU A 21 -12.52 4.50 19.45
N ILE A 22 -11.27 4.71 18.99
CA ILE A 22 -10.92 4.46 17.58
C ILE A 22 -10.91 2.96 17.29
N GLN A 23 -10.42 2.15 18.23
CA GLN A 23 -10.44 0.68 18.09
C GLN A 23 -11.88 0.17 17.92
N GLU A 24 -12.82 0.61 18.75
CA GLU A 24 -14.23 0.23 18.68
C GLU A 24 -14.83 0.61 17.31
N MET A 25 -14.59 1.83 16.84
CA MET A 25 -15.05 2.29 15.52
C MET A 25 -14.48 1.41 14.39
N LEU A 26 -13.19 1.07 14.44
CA LEU A 26 -12.55 0.23 13.43
C LEU A 26 -13.02 -1.23 13.50
N GLU A 27 -13.34 -1.76 14.67
CA GLU A 27 -13.91 -3.12 14.83
C GLU A 27 -15.29 -3.23 14.19
N MET A 28 -16.08 -2.16 14.23
CA MET A 28 -17.38 -2.08 13.55
C MET A 28 -17.24 -1.88 12.04
N ASN A 29 -16.12 -1.30 11.57
CA ASN A 29 -15.85 -0.98 10.17
C ASN A 29 -14.56 -1.66 9.63
N PRO A 30 -14.40 -3.00 9.79
CA PRO A 30 -13.12 -3.67 9.50
C PRO A 30 -12.77 -3.71 8.01
N ALA A 31 -13.75 -3.72 7.11
CA ALA A 31 -13.49 -3.78 5.68
C ALA A 31 -13.00 -2.43 5.12
N PRO A 32 -13.64 -1.29 5.41
CA PRO A 32 -13.08 0.00 5.03
C PRO A 32 -11.66 0.22 5.54
N TYR A 33 -11.37 -0.10 6.80
CA TYR A 33 -10.02 -0.01 7.34
C TYR A 33 -9.02 -0.88 6.58
N PHE A 34 -9.37 -2.15 6.35
CA PHE A 34 -8.53 -3.09 5.58
C PHE A 34 -8.23 -2.60 4.16
N TRP A 35 -9.24 -2.05 3.46
CA TRP A 35 -9.05 -1.51 2.13
C TRP A 35 -8.27 -0.19 2.14
N GLY A 36 -8.45 0.63 3.16
CA GLY A 36 -7.65 1.82 3.36
C GLY A 36 -6.17 1.52 3.49
N LEU A 37 -5.79 0.40 4.14
CA LEU A 37 -4.40 -0.06 4.21
C LEU A 37 -3.78 -0.41 2.84
N GLN A 38 -4.57 -0.48 1.79
CA GLN A 38 -4.05 -0.58 0.42
C GLN A 38 -3.86 0.80 -0.22
N GLY A 39 -4.42 1.86 0.36
CA GLY A 39 -4.24 3.23 -0.07
C GLY A 39 -4.49 3.42 -1.57
N PRO A 40 -3.67 4.23 -2.25
CA PRO A 40 -3.79 4.49 -3.68
C PRO A 40 -3.43 3.28 -4.55
N ASP A 41 -2.84 2.22 -3.98
CA ASP A 41 -2.54 0.97 -4.67
C ASP A 41 -3.78 0.26 -5.20
N LEU A 42 -4.93 0.52 -4.56
CA LEU A 42 -6.20 0.05 -5.06
C LEU A 42 -6.39 0.36 -6.56
N LEU A 43 -5.91 1.52 -7.01
CA LEU A 43 -6.04 1.96 -8.41
C LEU A 43 -5.15 1.16 -9.37
N PHE A 44 -4.02 0.60 -8.91
CA PHE A 44 -3.16 -0.24 -9.75
C PHE A 44 -3.80 -1.58 -10.12
N PHE A 45 -4.79 -2.03 -9.35
CA PHE A 45 -5.46 -3.29 -9.65
C PHE A 45 -6.40 -3.20 -10.85
N ARG A 46 -6.88 -1.98 -11.21
CA ARG A 46 -7.79 -1.81 -12.33
C ARG A 46 -7.14 -2.21 -13.65
N ASP A 47 -7.69 -3.23 -14.31
CA ASP A 47 -7.15 -3.78 -15.55
C ASP A 47 -5.64 -4.15 -15.47
N ALA A 48 -5.17 -4.62 -14.33
CA ALA A 48 -3.76 -4.87 -14.05
C ALA A 48 -3.07 -5.77 -15.09
N PHE A 49 -3.81 -6.71 -15.70
CA PHE A 49 -3.29 -7.57 -16.77
C PHE A 49 -3.10 -6.85 -18.12
N PHE A 50 -3.86 -5.81 -18.38
CA PHE A 50 -3.90 -5.14 -19.67
C PHE A 50 -3.21 -3.78 -19.69
N GLY A 51 -2.95 -3.19 -18.51
CA GLY A 51 -2.24 -1.91 -18.34
C GLY A 51 -2.92 -0.74 -19.07
N ARG A 52 -4.26 -0.75 -19.17
CA ARG A 52 -5.02 0.20 -19.99
C ARG A 52 -5.78 1.26 -19.17
N SER A 53 -5.91 1.06 -17.88
CA SER A 53 -6.67 1.99 -17.03
C SER A 53 -5.88 3.25 -16.75
N VAL A 54 -6.51 4.41 -16.95
CA VAL A 54 -5.97 5.72 -16.54
C VAL A 54 -5.78 5.78 -15.02
N LEU A 55 -6.58 5.04 -14.23
CA LEU A 55 -6.50 5.02 -12.77
C LEU A 55 -5.12 4.57 -12.26
N GLN A 56 -4.44 3.65 -12.97
CA GLN A 56 -3.09 3.20 -12.59
C GLN A 56 -2.09 4.35 -12.59
N ARG A 57 -2.16 5.25 -13.57
CA ARG A 57 -1.32 6.46 -13.61
C ARG A 57 -1.57 7.34 -12.39
N TYR A 58 -2.84 7.54 -12.03
CA TYR A 58 -3.20 8.37 -10.88
C TYR A 58 -2.86 7.72 -9.55
N GLY A 59 -2.91 6.40 -9.46
CA GLY A 59 -2.33 5.67 -8.33
C GLY A 59 -0.86 6.05 -8.11
N GLY A 60 -0.06 6.08 -9.20
CA GLY A 60 1.34 6.54 -9.15
C GLY A 60 1.48 8.00 -8.75
N LEU A 61 0.67 8.91 -9.31
CA LEU A 61 0.70 10.33 -8.94
C LEU A 61 0.38 10.56 -7.45
N MET A 62 -0.58 9.82 -6.91
CA MET A 62 -0.93 9.89 -5.49
C MET A 62 0.23 9.48 -4.56
N HIS A 63 1.15 8.63 -5.02
CA HIS A 63 2.36 8.29 -4.26
C HIS A 63 3.45 9.36 -4.31
N CYS A 64 3.50 10.13 -5.40
CA CYS A 64 4.63 11.03 -5.66
C CYS A 64 4.33 12.50 -5.38
N GLU A 65 3.08 12.94 -5.57
CA GLU A 65 2.74 14.35 -5.66
C GLU A 65 1.55 14.74 -4.78
N LYS A 66 1.56 15.99 -4.31
CA LYS A 66 0.43 16.64 -3.61
C LYS A 66 -0.04 15.91 -2.35
N THR A 67 0.91 15.42 -1.54
CA THR A 67 0.60 14.65 -0.32
C THR A 67 -0.19 15.50 0.69
N ASP A 68 0.20 16.76 0.91
CA ASP A 68 -0.52 17.65 1.83
C ASP A 68 -1.94 17.93 1.34
N GLU A 69 -2.11 18.25 0.05
CA GLU A 69 -3.42 18.51 -0.56
C GLU A 69 -4.32 17.27 -0.50
N LEU A 70 -3.74 16.08 -0.71
CA LEU A 70 -4.46 14.82 -0.66
C LEU A 70 -5.04 14.56 0.76
N PHE A 71 -4.23 14.68 1.80
CA PHE A 71 -4.67 14.47 3.18
C PHE A 71 -5.63 15.57 3.65
N TRP A 72 -5.40 16.81 3.24
CA TRP A 72 -6.34 17.90 3.51
C TRP A 72 -7.70 17.64 2.86
N ALA A 73 -7.72 17.25 1.59
CA ALA A 73 -8.95 16.94 0.86
C ALA A 73 -9.72 15.77 1.49
N MET A 74 -9.01 14.69 1.89
CA MET A 74 -9.64 13.57 2.60
C MET A 74 -10.28 14.00 3.92
N SER A 75 -9.56 14.80 4.71
CA SER A 75 -10.07 15.29 5.99
C SER A 75 -11.25 16.24 5.83
N SER A 76 -11.21 17.12 4.82
CA SER A 76 -12.33 18.02 4.49
C SER A 76 -13.55 17.24 4.05
N TYR A 77 -13.37 16.25 3.17
CA TYR A 77 -14.45 15.38 2.69
C TYR A 77 -15.12 14.59 3.83
N LEU A 78 -14.31 14.12 4.79
CA LEU A 78 -14.80 13.43 5.98
C LEU A 78 -15.65 14.36 6.86
N ASN A 79 -15.17 15.58 7.11
CA ASN A 79 -15.87 16.56 7.94
C ASN A 79 -17.23 16.98 7.37
N GLU A 80 -17.32 17.16 6.07
CA GLU A 80 -18.58 17.48 5.39
C GLU A 80 -19.65 16.38 5.56
N ARG A 81 -19.23 15.16 5.91
CA ARG A 81 -20.10 13.97 6.03
C ARG A 81 -20.28 13.49 7.47
N LYS A 82 -19.85 14.28 8.45
CA LYS A 82 -19.86 13.93 9.87
C LYS A 82 -21.23 13.43 10.36
N ASP A 83 -22.31 14.04 9.89
CA ASP A 83 -23.67 13.71 10.31
C ASP A 83 -24.39 12.76 9.33
N THR A 84 -23.64 12.02 8.51
CA THR A 84 -24.20 11.07 7.55
C THR A 84 -23.88 9.62 7.94
N ASP A 85 -24.60 8.67 7.36
CA ASP A 85 -24.37 7.24 7.49
C ASP A 85 -23.06 6.76 6.83
N GLU A 86 -22.41 7.62 6.04
CA GLU A 86 -21.13 7.34 5.39
C GLU A 86 -19.92 7.58 6.32
N TYR A 87 -20.10 8.37 7.39
CA TYR A 87 -19.01 8.90 8.21
C TYR A 87 -18.06 7.82 8.72
N GLU A 88 -18.57 6.81 9.42
CA GLU A 88 -17.72 5.77 10.02
C GLU A 88 -16.97 4.95 8.97
N THR A 89 -17.62 4.64 7.84
CA THR A 89 -16.98 3.97 6.70
C THR A 89 -15.84 4.80 6.14
N LEU A 90 -16.06 6.11 5.95
CA LEU A 90 -15.04 7.03 5.46
C LEU A 90 -13.91 7.21 6.47
N ALA A 91 -14.23 7.38 7.76
CA ALA A 91 -13.25 7.51 8.83
C ALA A 91 -12.34 6.25 8.87
N ALA A 92 -12.92 5.06 8.93
CA ALA A 92 -12.16 3.82 8.94
C ALA A 92 -11.27 3.67 7.69
N TYR A 93 -11.81 4.00 6.49
CA TYR A 93 -11.03 3.97 5.26
C TYR A 93 -9.85 4.94 5.29
N ILE A 94 -10.09 6.20 5.69
CA ILE A 94 -9.06 7.24 5.75
C ILE A 94 -7.98 6.88 6.76
N LEU A 95 -8.34 6.36 7.94
CA LEU A 95 -7.36 5.88 8.90
C LEU A 95 -6.52 4.72 8.33
N GLY A 96 -7.14 3.77 7.63
CA GLY A 96 -6.39 2.75 6.90
C GLY A 96 -5.42 3.35 5.86
N PHE A 97 -5.86 4.37 5.11
CA PHE A 97 -5.04 5.07 4.13
C PHE A 97 -3.82 5.78 4.77
N VAL A 98 -3.99 6.35 5.95
CA VAL A 98 -2.88 6.87 6.78
C VAL A 98 -1.89 5.76 7.10
N GLY A 99 -2.39 4.58 7.45
CA GLY A 99 -1.55 3.41 7.69
C GLY A 99 -0.71 3.05 6.47
N HIS A 100 -1.33 2.97 5.30
CA HIS A 100 -0.62 2.75 4.04
C HIS A 100 0.49 3.79 3.84
N TYR A 101 0.14 5.07 3.92
CA TYR A 101 1.09 6.17 3.77
C TYR A 101 2.30 6.06 4.71
N CYS A 102 2.06 5.85 6.00
CA CYS A 102 3.15 5.81 6.98
C CYS A 102 4.09 4.63 6.76
N LEU A 103 3.56 3.46 6.36
CA LEU A 103 4.41 2.31 6.05
C LEU A 103 5.23 2.55 4.79
N ASP A 104 4.61 3.01 3.70
CA ASP A 104 5.31 3.24 2.44
C ASP A 104 6.39 4.31 2.57
N ARG A 105 6.07 5.43 3.19
CA ARG A 105 7.03 6.52 3.44
C ARG A 105 8.29 6.03 4.17
N GLU A 106 8.14 5.15 5.16
CA GLU A 106 9.27 4.62 5.93
C GLU A 106 9.98 3.45 5.24
N ALA A 107 9.25 2.63 4.48
CA ALA A 107 9.78 1.41 3.88
C ALA A 107 10.39 1.63 2.49
N HIS A 108 9.83 2.52 1.66
CA HIS A 108 10.30 2.73 0.29
C HIS A 108 11.78 3.12 0.18
N PRO A 109 12.37 3.96 1.05
CA PRO A 109 13.81 4.21 0.99
C PRO A 109 14.65 2.94 1.05
N TYR A 110 14.28 1.98 1.89
CA TYR A 110 14.93 0.67 1.97
C TYR A 110 14.66 -0.18 0.71
N VAL A 111 13.42 -0.22 0.24
CA VAL A 111 13.02 -0.97 -0.96
C VAL A 111 13.78 -0.46 -2.19
N TYR A 112 13.87 0.85 -2.39
CA TYR A 112 14.62 1.46 -3.49
C TYR A 112 16.12 1.21 -3.39
N PHE A 113 16.69 1.24 -2.19
CA PHE A 113 18.09 0.87 -1.99
C PHE A 113 18.34 -0.58 -2.45
N LYS A 114 17.51 -1.52 -2.03
CA LYS A 114 17.57 -2.92 -2.48
C LYS A 114 17.37 -3.07 -3.98
N GLN A 115 16.45 -2.29 -4.56
CA GLN A 115 16.22 -2.25 -6.01
C GLN A 115 17.49 -1.85 -6.76
N VAL A 116 18.11 -0.73 -6.40
CA VAL A 116 19.34 -0.26 -7.02
C VAL A 116 20.49 -1.28 -6.87
N GLN A 117 20.62 -1.92 -5.71
CA GLN A 117 21.61 -2.99 -5.51
C GLN A 117 21.40 -4.13 -6.51
N LYS A 118 20.16 -4.59 -6.69
CA LYS A 118 19.84 -5.68 -7.62
C LYS A 118 20.04 -5.27 -9.08
N GLU A 119 19.64 -4.05 -9.44
CA GLU A 119 19.78 -3.54 -10.81
C GLU A 119 21.23 -3.42 -11.27
N ARG A 120 22.17 -3.18 -10.35
CA ARG A 120 23.61 -3.10 -10.68
C ARG A 120 24.20 -4.41 -11.20
N VAL A 121 23.65 -5.55 -10.80
CA VAL A 121 24.15 -6.88 -11.17
C VAL A 121 23.31 -7.59 -12.25
N LEU A 122 22.19 -7.01 -12.64
CA LEU A 122 21.26 -7.59 -13.61
C LEU A 122 21.36 -6.90 -14.97
N ALA A 123 21.17 -7.66 -16.03
CA ALA A 123 21.03 -7.12 -17.38
C ALA A 123 19.77 -6.23 -17.49
N ALA A 124 19.76 -5.28 -18.41
CA ALA A 124 18.68 -4.28 -18.52
C ALA A 124 17.28 -4.90 -18.72
N ASP A 125 17.19 -5.98 -19.48
CA ASP A 125 15.96 -6.74 -19.72
C ASP A 125 15.43 -7.48 -18.47
N GLN A 126 16.30 -7.72 -17.49
CA GLN A 126 15.97 -8.38 -16.22
C GLN A 126 15.54 -7.41 -15.12
N ARG A 127 15.70 -6.10 -15.30
CA ARG A 127 15.40 -5.07 -14.29
C ARG A 127 13.92 -4.80 -14.11
N ARG A 128 13.10 -5.14 -15.10
CA ARG A 128 11.66 -4.94 -15.02
C ARG A 128 11.08 -5.68 -13.80
N GLY A 129 10.24 -4.97 -13.04
CA GLY A 129 9.48 -5.53 -11.91
C GLY A 129 10.31 -5.88 -10.68
N ILE A 130 11.59 -5.44 -10.58
CA ILE A 130 12.43 -5.71 -9.41
C ILE A 130 11.81 -5.13 -8.15
N HIS A 131 11.29 -3.91 -8.20
CA HIS A 131 10.57 -3.30 -7.09
C HIS A 131 9.47 -4.22 -6.56
N ASN A 132 8.55 -4.64 -7.43
CA ASN A 132 7.46 -5.55 -7.07
C ASN A 132 7.95 -6.91 -6.55
N ARG A 133 9.09 -7.38 -7.05
CA ARG A 133 9.73 -8.61 -6.56
C ARG A 133 10.21 -8.46 -5.13
N ILE A 134 10.86 -7.33 -4.81
CA ILE A 134 11.34 -7.04 -3.45
C ILE A 134 10.16 -7.01 -2.48
N GLU A 135 9.09 -6.32 -2.81
CA GLU A 135 7.89 -6.24 -1.98
C GLU A 135 7.18 -7.58 -1.80
N SER A 136 7.06 -8.38 -2.87
CA SER A 136 6.50 -9.74 -2.79
C SER A 136 7.37 -10.67 -1.92
N ASP A 137 8.68 -10.46 -1.92
CA ASP A 137 9.61 -11.20 -1.08
C ASP A 137 9.55 -10.73 0.38
N ILE A 138 9.36 -9.44 0.63
CA ILE A 138 9.06 -8.89 1.97
C ILE A 138 7.77 -9.50 2.50
N ASP A 139 6.67 -9.51 1.72
CA ASP A 139 5.42 -10.19 2.11
C ASP A 139 5.67 -11.63 2.56
N THR A 140 6.45 -12.37 1.76
CA THR A 140 6.73 -13.78 2.02
C THR A 140 7.54 -13.98 3.31
N ALA A 141 8.63 -13.22 3.45
CA ALA A 141 9.56 -13.36 4.58
C ALA A 141 8.94 -12.83 5.87
N PHE A 142 8.30 -11.66 5.80
CA PHE A 142 7.74 -10.99 6.97
C PHE A 142 6.47 -11.69 7.49
N TYR A 143 5.58 -12.16 6.61
CA TYR A 143 4.44 -12.97 7.03
C TYR A 143 4.90 -14.24 7.74
N ARG A 144 5.91 -14.93 7.20
CA ARG A 144 6.47 -16.11 7.86
C ARG A 144 7.06 -15.79 9.23
N MET A 145 7.76 -14.67 9.34
CA MET A 145 8.34 -14.22 10.62
C MET A 145 7.25 -13.90 11.64
N LYS A 146 6.18 -13.19 11.24
CA LYS A 146 5.11 -12.74 12.14
C LYS A 146 4.10 -13.84 12.50
N ARG A 147 3.85 -14.78 11.60
CA ARG A 147 2.78 -15.79 11.73
C ARG A 147 3.30 -17.24 11.84
N GLY A 148 4.58 -17.48 11.64
CA GLY A 148 5.16 -18.82 11.64
C GLY A 148 4.66 -19.73 10.50
N ARG A 149 3.98 -19.16 9.50
CA ARG A 149 3.32 -19.88 8.40
C ARG A 149 3.76 -19.36 7.04
N SER A 150 3.50 -20.16 5.99
CA SER A 150 3.73 -19.72 4.62
C SER A 150 2.70 -18.64 4.20
N VAL A 151 3.15 -17.65 3.42
CA VAL A 151 2.25 -16.62 2.86
C VAL A 151 1.17 -17.20 1.95
N GLN A 152 1.38 -18.41 1.37
CA GLN A 152 0.36 -19.15 0.62
C GLN A 152 -0.84 -19.57 1.49
N GLU A 153 -0.65 -19.61 2.80
CA GLU A 153 -1.71 -19.89 3.77
C GLU A 153 -2.50 -18.64 4.18
N TYR A 154 -2.06 -17.48 3.76
CA TYR A 154 -2.76 -16.23 4.03
C TYR A 154 -4.22 -16.29 3.58
N ARG A 155 -5.11 -15.93 4.47
CA ARG A 155 -6.57 -15.94 4.29
C ARG A 155 -7.17 -14.76 5.04
N PRO A 156 -7.39 -13.62 4.39
CA PRO A 156 -8.13 -12.55 5.03
C PRO A 156 -9.55 -13.05 5.38
N ALA A 157 -10.04 -12.65 6.54
CA ALA A 157 -11.39 -13.01 6.96
C ALA A 157 -12.42 -12.49 5.94
N LYS A 158 -13.49 -13.24 5.73
CA LYS A 158 -14.51 -12.85 4.72
C LYS A 158 -15.06 -11.45 4.96
N ARG A 159 -15.21 -11.03 6.23
CA ARG A 159 -15.69 -9.69 6.61
C ARG A 159 -14.78 -8.55 6.13
N LEU A 160 -13.50 -8.81 5.88
CA LEU A 160 -12.55 -7.80 5.41
C LEU A 160 -12.70 -7.45 3.92
N TRP A 161 -13.48 -8.23 3.18
CA TRP A 161 -13.70 -7.92 1.76
C TRP A 161 -14.77 -6.84 1.53
N GLY A 162 -15.59 -6.55 2.55
CA GLY A 162 -16.59 -5.48 2.48
C GLY A 162 -17.83 -5.81 1.67
N SER A 163 -18.69 -4.81 1.57
CA SER A 163 -19.98 -4.82 0.89
C SER A 163 -20.01 -3.86 -0.30
N PRO A 164 -20.96 -4.03 -1.25
CA PRO A 164 -21.14 -3.09 -2.36
C PRO A 164 -21.45 -1.65 -1.90
N TRP A 165 -22.03 -1.47 -0.72
CA TRP A 165 -22.29 -0.14 -0.17
C TRP A 165 -20.99 0.55 0.25
N GLU A 166 -20.14 -0.13 1.01
CA GLU A 166 -18.81 0.40 1.41
C GLU A 166 -17.96 0.73 0.18
N TYR A 167 -17.97 -0.12 -0.86
CA TYR A 167 -17.26 0.16 -2.10
C TYR A 167 -17.74 1.45 -2.78
N ARG A 168 -19.07 1.68 -2.82
CA ARG A 168 -19.62 2.92 -3.39
C ARG A 168 -19.22 4.15 -2.58
N VAL A 169 -19.22 4.06 -1.25
CA VAL A 169 -18.79 5.16 -0.38
C VAL A 169 -17.34 5.52 -0.64
N ILE A 170 -16.45 4.52 -0.67
CA ILE A 170 -15.02 4.71 -0.93
C ILE A 170 -14.79 5.20 -2.37
N ALA A 171 -15.52 4.69 -3.34
CA ALA A 171 -15.39 5.10 -4.74
C ALA A 171 -15.76 6.58 -4.94
N ARG A 172 -16.77 7.11 -4.22
CA ARG A 172 -17.09 8.54 -4.25
C ARG A 172 -16.00 9.40 -3.61
N LEU A 173 -15.36 8.93 -2.55
CA LEU A 173 -14.18 9.60 -2.01
C LEU A 173 -13.07 9.69 -3.07
N TYR A 174 -12.76 8.58 -3.77
CA TYR A 174 -11.76 8.61 -4.84
C TYR A 174 -12.16 9.51 -6.01
N GLN A 175 -13.43 9.50 -6.42
CA GLN A 175 -13.91 10.43 -7.44
C GLN A 175 -13.62 11.88 -7.03
N PHE A 176 -13.97 12.26 -5.80
CA PHE A 176 -13.69 13.58 -5.25
C PHE A 176 -12.18 13.90 -5.24
N LEU A 177 -11.35 13.00 -4.70
CA LEU A 177 -9.90 13.21 -4.62
C LEU A 177 -9.25 13.34 -6.00
N LEU A 178 -9.66 12.49 -6.96
CA LEU A 178 -9.13 12.52 -8.32
C LEU A 178 -9.52 13.81 -9.05
N GLU A 179 -10.72 14.33 -8.83
CA GLU A 179 -11.18 15.58 -9.42
C GLU A 179 -10.53 16.80 -8.76
N GLU A 180 -10.65 16.93 -7.44
CA GLU A 180 -10.20 18.12 -6.70
C GLU A 180 -8.68 18.27 -6.64
N VAL A 181 -7.98 17.17 -6.41
CA VAL A 181 -6.51 17.22 -6.22
C VAL A 181 -5.78 17.04 -7.53
N TYR A 182 -6.25 16.13 -8.40
CA TYR A 182 -5.51 15.73 -9.61
C TYR A 182 -6.17 16.14 -10.92
N GLY A 183 -7.35 16.76 -10.90
CA GLY A 183 -8.06 17.25 -12.08
C GLY A 183 -8.59 16.16 -13.01
N LEU A 184 -8.75 14.91 -12.52
CA LEU A 184 -9.31 13.81 -13.29
C LEU A 184 -10.79 13.60 -12.97
N GLN A 185 -11.65 13.85 -13.95
CA GLN A 185 -13.05 13.39 -13.87
C GLN A 185 -13.12 11.88 -14.15
N THR A 186 -13.71 11.13 -13.23
CA THR A 186 -13.87 9.69 -13.37
C THR A 186 -15.25 9.24 -12.92
N ASP A 187 -15.74 8.15 -13.48
CA ASP A 187 -16.92 7.45 -13.00
C ASP A 187 -16.54 6.64 -11.74
N PRO A 188 -17.18 6.83 -10.59
CA PRO A 188 -16.88 6.07 -9.37
C PRO A 188 -17.03 4.56 -9.58
N THR A 189 -17.85 4.09 -10.53
CA THR A 189 -17.99 2.67 -10.85
C THR A 189 -16.68 2.04 -11.35
N GLU A 190 -15.77 2.82 -11.94
CA GLU A 190 -14.44 2.33 -12.33
C GLU A 190 -13.57 2.07 -11.09
N VAL A 191 -13.71 2.86 -10.03
CA VAL A 191 -13.04 2.62 -8.75
C VAL A 191 -13.67 1.42 -8.03
N GLU A 192 -15.00 1.28 -8.06
CA GLU A 192 -15.67 0.10 -7.49
C GLU A 192 -15.12 -1.22 -8.08
N LYS A 193 -14.86 -1.25 -9.39
CA LYS A 193 -14.28 -2.43 -10.05
C LYS A 193 -12.87 -2.76 -9.55
N CYS A 194 -12.12 -1.78 -9.02
CA CYS A 194 -10.79 -2.02 -8.47
C CYS A 194 -10.82 -3.02 -7.31
N PHE A 195 -11.86 -3.03 -6.47
CA PHE A 195 -11.99 -3.96 -5.35
C PHE A 195 -12.07 -5.42 -5.81
N ASP A 196 -12.89 -5.69 -6.82
CA ASP A 196 -12.99 -7.04 -7.38
C ASP A 196 -11.73 -7.47 -8.12
N ASP A 197 -11.13 -6.56 -8.88
CA ASP A 197 -9.86 -6.81 -9.57
C ASP A 197 -8.74 -7.08 -8.54
N ALA A 198 -8.68 -6.31 -7.44
CA ALA A 198 -7.74 -6.52 -6.34
C ALA A 198 -7.93 -7.88 -5.67
N ARG A 199 -9.18 -8.27 -5.35
CA ARG A 199 -9.46 -9.59 -4.76
C ARG A 199 -8.98 -10.73 -5.63
N ARG A 200 -9.23 -10.67 -6.94
CA ARG A 200 -8.76 -11.67 -7.91
C ARG A 200 -7.24 -11.71 -7.98
N MET A 201 -6.61 -10.53 -8.04
CA MET A 201 -5.16 -10.39 -8.13
C MET A 201 -4.45 -10.95 -6.89
N VAL A 202 -4.92 -10.62 -5.69
CA VAL A 202 -4.35 -11.14 -4.44
C VAL A 202 -4.44 -12.65 -4.39
N GLN A 203 -5.60 -13.24 -4.75
CA GLN A 203 -5.76 -14.69 -4.77
C GLN A 203 -4.83 -15.37 -5.76
N LEU A 204 -4.62 -14.77 -6.92
CA LEU A 204 -3.75 -15.30 -7.97
C LEU A 204 -2.27 -15.22 -7.56
N THR A 205 -1.84 -14.06 -7.06
CA THR A 205 -0.43 -13.82 -6.70
C THR A 205 0.03 -14.57 -5.45
N LEU A 206 -0.88 -15.05 -4.62
CA LEU A 206 -0.54 -15.95 -3.52
C LEU A 206 -0.02 -17.32 -4.00
N ASP A 207 -0.35 -17.73 -5.21
CA ASP A 207 0.08 -18.99 -5.81
C ASP A 207 -0.02 -20.18 -4.86
N ARG A 208 -1.20 -20.42 -4.32
CA ARG A 208 -1.47 -21.43 -3.27
C ARG A 208 -0.93 -22.81 -3.60
N HIS A 209 -0.96 -23.19 -4.88
CA HIS A 209 -0.51 -24.50 -5.37
C HIS A 209 0.97 -24.52 -5.75
N GLY A 210 1.64 -23.35 -5.86
CA GLY A 210 3.05 -23.23 -6.23
C GLY A 210 3.31 -23.51 -7.71
N CYS A 211 2.29 -23.40 -8.57
CA CYS A 211 2.40 -23.65 -10.00
C CYS A 211 2.74 -22.36 -10.75
N LEU A 212 2.15 -21.23 -10.38
CA LEU A 212 2.27 -19.97 -11.10
C LEU A 212 3.68 -19.41 -11.06
N VAL A 213 4.39 -19.58 -9.94
CA VAL A 213 5.79 -19.17 -9.79
C VAL A 213 6.74 -19.81 -10.81
N ARG A 214 6.33 -20.94 -11.43
CA ARG A 214 7.08 -21.63 -12.48
C ARG A 214 6.52 -21.39 -13.87
N LEU A 215 5.20 -21.45 -14.03
CA LEU A 215 4.52 -21.38 -15.32
C LEU A 215 4.50 -19.97 -15.91
N VAL A 216 4.28 -18.95 -15.06
CA VAL A 216 4.15 -17.57 -15.53
C VAL A 216 5.48 -17.03 -16.10
N PRO A 217 6.64 -17.18 -15.42
CA PRO A 217 7.92 -16.74 -16.01
C PRO A 217 8.23 -17.42 -17.34
N ALA A 218 7.91 -18.70 -17.48
CA ALA A 218 8.11 -19.44 -18.73
C ALA A 218 7.20 -18.90 -19.86
N ALA A 219 5.94 -18.63 -19.57
CA ALA A 219 5.00 -18.05 -20.52
C ALA A 219 5.40 -16.61 -20.92
N GLU A 220 5.85 -15.80 -19.98
CA GLU A 220 6.35 -14.44 -20.21
C GLU A 220 7.59 -14.44 -21.12
N ALA A 221 8.53 -15.37 -20.89
CA ALA A 221 9.72 -15.52 -21.71
C ALA A 221 9.36 -15.91 -23.14
N LEU A 222 8.43 -16.87 -23.34
CA LEU A 222 7.93 -17.24 -24.65
C LEU A 222 7.21 -16.09 -25.38
N ALA A 223 6.51 -15.24 -24.63
CA ALA A 223 5.84 -14.05 -25.16
C ALA A 223 6.79 -12.85 -25.39
N GLY A 224 8.08 -12.98 -25.11
CA GLY A 224 9.06 -11.87 -25.20
C GLY A 224 8.80 -10.73 -24.22
N ARG A 225 8.11 -11.01 -23.11
CA ARG A 225 7.75 -10.01 -22.07
C ARG A 225 8.14 -10.49 -20.67
N PRO A 226 9.43 -10.77 -20.40
CA PRO A 226 9.85 -11.28 -19.10
C PRO A 226 9.53 -10.29 -17.99
N ASN A 227 9.29 -10.84 -16.80
CA ASN A 227 9.04 -10.08 -15.57
C ASN A 227 7.87 -9.08 -15.66
N LEU A 228 6.83 -9.38 -16.42
CA LEU A 228 5.63 -8.54 -16.50
C LEU A 228 4.73 -8.73 -15.28
N PHE A 229 4.40 -9.98 -14.97
CA PHE A 229 3.50 -10.36 -13.89
C PHE A 229 4.17 -11.25 -12.83
N SER A 230 5.13 -12.06 -13.24
CA SER A 230 5.84 -12.98 -12.35
C SER A 230 6.48 -12.33 -11.11
N PRO A 231 6.92 -11.05 -11.11
CA PRO A 231 7.43 -10.40 -9.90
C PRO A 231 6.38 -10.26 -8.78
N HIS A 232 5.09 -10.22 -9.10
CA HIS A 232 4.02 -10.10 -8.11
C HIS A 232 3.66 -11.44 -7.45
N ILE A 233 4.10 -12.57 -8.04
CA ILE A 233 3.79 -13.91 -7.50
C ILE A 233 4.70 -14.17 -6.30
N ARG A 234 4.08 -14.46 -5.14
CA ARG A 234 4.77 -14.70 -3.88
C ARG A 234 5.42 -16.08 -3.89
N ARG A 235 6.72 -16.12 -3.68
CA ARG A 235 7.50 -17.34 -3.58
C ARG A 235 7.25 -18.03 -2.23
N ARG A 236 7.39 -19.35 -2.16
CA ARG A 236 7.23 -20.07 -0.87
C ARG A 236 8.33 -19.76 0.14
N GLN A 237 9.53 -19.43 -0.37
CA GLN A 237 10.70 -19.12 0.45
C GLN A 237 11.52 -18.03 -0.24
N VAL A 238 12.05 -17.14 0.55
CA VAL A 238 13.07 -16.16 0.18
C VAL A 238 14.37 -16.57 0.86
N ARG A 239 15.45 -16.73 0.09
CA ARG A 239 16.73 -17.21 0.61
C ARG A 239 17.65 -16.09 1.05
N GLU A 240 17.51 -14.92 0.46
CA GLU A 240 18.26 -13.73 0.82
C GLU A 240 17.68 -13.06 2.07
N ASP A 241 18.50 -12.33 2.79
CA ASP A 241 18.04 -11.48 3.90
C ASP A 241 17.35 -10.21 3.37
N ILE A 242 16.14 -10.41 2.84
CA ILE A 242 15.32 -9.31 2.32
C ILE A 242 14.78 -8.40 3.45
N LEU A 243 14.80 -8.88 4.68
CA LEU A 243 14.34 -8.13 5.85
C LEU A 243 15.50 -7.40 6.56
N ASN A 244 16.74 -7.52 6.09
CA ASN A 244 17.93 -6.96 6.72
C ASN A 244 18.07 -7.35 8.21
N LEU A 245 17.87 -8.62 8.52
CA LEU A 245 18.01 -9.11 9.90
C LEU A 245 19.48 -9.10 10.34
N ASP A 246 20.42 -9.24 9.40
CA ASP A 246 21.86 -9.16 9.63
C ASP A 246 22.33 -7.71 9.82
N ARG A 247 21.43 -6.72 9.70
CA ARG A 247 21.71 -5.30 9.95
C ARG A 247 22.81 -4.70 9.06
N GLU A 248 22.87 -5.15 7.82
CA GLU A 248 23.80 -4.60 6.82
C GLU A 248 23.49 -3.11 6.56
N PRO A 249 24.50 -2.26 6.41
CA PRO A 249 24.31 -0.85 6.15
C PRO A 249 23.57 -0.60 4.82
N TRP A 250 22.62 0.28 4.86
CA TRP A 250 21.94 0.82 3.69
C TRP A 250 21.80 2.33 3.81
N TYR A 251 21.44 3.02 2.74
CA TYR A 251 21.31 4.46 2.75
C TYR A 251 20.10 4.93 1.95
N HIS A 252 19.61 6.08 2.33
CA HIS A 252 18.54 6.77 1.65
C HIS A 252 19.04 7.33 0.32
N LEU A 253 18.41 7.00 -0.82
CA LEU A 253 18.90 7.44 -2.13
C LEU A 253 18.88 8.97 -2.29
N ALA A 254 17.92 9.67 -1.67
CA ALA A 254 17.84 11.12 -1.68
C ALA A 254 18.91 11.81 -0.79
N THR A 255 19.41 11.11 0.22
CA THR A 255 20.39 11.61 1.18
C THR A 255 21.44 10.53 1.47
N PRO A 256 22.32 10.20 0.48
CA PRO A 256 23.22 9.06 0.57
C PRO A 256 24.24 9.15 1.74
N GLU A 257 24.43 10.33 2.27
CA GLU A 257 25.26 10.56 3.48
C GLU A 257 24.64 10.01 4.75
N LYS A 258 23.32 9.80 4.75
CA LYS A 258 22.59 9.20 5.89
C LYS A 258 22.56 7.70 5.72
N GLN A 259 23.45 7.01 6.45
CA GLN A 259 23.45 5.57 6.55
C GLN A 259 22.43 5.10 7.61
N ASP A 260 21.80 3.98 7.34
CA ASP A 260 20.88 3.28 8.23
C ASP A 260 21.25 1.80 8.30
N THR A 261 20.97 1.14 9.40
CA THR A 261 21.16 -0.29 9.59
C THR A 261 19.88 -0.97 10.06
N ARG A 262 18.76 -0.24 10.10
CA ARG A 262 17.49 -0.80 10.54
C ARG A 262 17.10 -1.99 9.68
N SER A 263 16.61 -3.04 10.34
CA SER A 263 15.92 -4.12 9.66
C SER A 263 14.50 -3.68 9.27
N PHE A 264 13.90 -4.36 8.29
CA PHE A 264 12.51 -4.11 7.90
C PHE A 264 11.54 -4.17 9.10
N PRO A 265 11.63 -5.15 10.03
CA PRO A 265 10.83 -5.10 11.26
C PRO A 265 10.96 -3.80 12.05
N GLN A 266 12.15 -3.22 12.16
CA GLN A 266 12.33 -1.95 12.89
C GLN A 266 11.71 -0.76 12.15
N ILE A 267 11.85 -0.72 10.81
CA ILE A 267 11.17 0.26 9.95
C ILE A 267 9.66 0.15 10.16
N PHE A 268 9.12 -1.06 10.11
CA PHE A 268 7.71 -1.36 10.29
C PHE A 268 7.17 -0.88 11.67
N TYR A 269 7.89 -1.15 12.76
CA TYR A 269 7.44 -0.71 14.09
C TYR A 269 7.58 0.80 14.29
N THR A 270 8.60 1.43 13.71
CA THR A 270 8.73 2.90 13.72
C THR A 270 7.56 3.54 12.98
N ALA A 271 7.25 3.03 11.79
CA ALA A 271 6.11 3.51 11.01
C ALA A 271 4.78 3.35 11.76
N ALA A 272 4.61 2.25 12.52
CA ALA A 272 3.37 1.99 13.26
C ALA A 272 3.10 3.02 14.35
N LEU A 273 4.12 3.47 15.07
CA LEU A 273 3.98 4.56 16.05
C LEU A 273 3.57 5.88 15.39
N GLN A 274 4.17 6.19 14.25
CA GLN A 274 3.85 7.40 13.49
C GLN A 274 2.43 7.34 12.90
N ALA A 275 2.01 6.15 12.46
CA ALA A 275 0.67 5.95 11.92
C ALA A 275 -0.39 6.12 13.01
N ALA A 276 -0.18 5.58 14.21
CA ALA A 276 -1.11 5.74 15.33
C ALA A 276 -1.29 7.22 15.68
N ASP A 277 -0.20 8.00 15.88
CA ASP A 277 -0.27 9.43 16.15
C ASP A 277 -1.03 10.22 15.04
N MET A 278 -0.75 9.92 13.77
CA MET A 278 -1.41 10.62 12.66
C MET A 278 -2.89 10.23 12.54
N MET A 279 -3.24 8.94 12.75
CA MET A 279 -4.62 8.47 12.75
C MET A 279 -5.45 9.14 13.83
N GLU A 280 -4.94 9.20 15.07
CA GLU A 280 -5.60 9.85 16.21
C GLU A 280 -5.83 11.34 15.93
N ARG A 281 -4.82 12.06 15.43
CA ARG A 281 -4.97 13.47 15.05
C ARG A 281 -6.07 13.68 14.01
N ILE A 282 -6.11 12.88 12.94
CA ILE A 282 -7.13 13.01 11.90
C ILE A 282 -8.51 12.69 12.47
N TYR A 283 -8.63 11.64 13.28
CA TYR A 283 -9.88 11.24 13.91
C TYR A 283 -10.42 12.35 14.81
N TYR A 284 -9.63 12.85 15.77
CA TYR A 284 -10.07 13.89 16.69
C TYR A 284 -10.29 15.25 16.03
N CYS A 285 -9.55 15.59 14.98
CA CYS A 285 -9.88 16.73 14.13
C CYS A 285 -11.29 16.59 13.54
N SER A 286 -11.62 15.43 12.98
CA SER A 286 -12.93 15.20 12.41
C SER A 286 -14.05 15.22 13.47
N GLN A 287 -13.79 14.69 14.67
CA GLN A 287 -14.74 14.78 15.80
C GLN A 287 -15.01 16.22 16.23
N SER A 288 -14.00 17.08 16.17
CA SER A 288 -14.14 18.51 16.49
C SER A 288 -14.74 19.36 15.35
N GLY A 289 -14.96 18.77 14.18
CA GLY A 289 -15.48 19.47 13.00
C GLY A 289 -14.43 20.37 12.32
N VAL A 290 -13.14 20.16 12.59
CA VAL A 290 -12.03 20.92 11.99
C VAL A 290 -11.23 19.97 11.10
N PRO A 291 -11.01 20.29 9.80
CA PRO A 291 -10.17 19.47 8.95
C PRO A 291 -8.73 19.38 9.49
N TYR A 292 -8.13 18.21 9.35
CA TYR A 292 -6.70 18.05 9.60
C TYR A 292 -5.89 18.82 8.55
N GLU A 293 -4.98 19.69 9.02
CA GLU A 293 -4.11 20.50 8.17
C GLU A 293 -2.68 19.92 8.15
N PRO A 294 -2.33 19.10 7.15
CA PRO A 294 -0.96 18.64 6.99
C PRO A 294 -0.01 19.78 6.59
N LYS A 295 1.28 19.66 6.97
CA LYS A 295 2.30 20.65 6.60
C LYS A 295 3.61 19.95 6.27
N GLY A 296 3.95 19.90 4.98
CA GLY A 296 5.23 19.41 4.49
C GLY A 296 5.38 17.90 4.67
N LEU A 297 4.31 17.14 4.46
CA LEU A 297 4.37 15.68 4.46
C LEU A 297 5.24 15.19 3.28
N PRO A 298 6.23 14.33 3.51
CA PRO A 298 6.95 13.68 2.42
C PRO A 298 6.00 12.87 1.53
N SER A 299 6.38 12.61 0.29
CA SER A 299 5.66 11.67 -0.57
C SER A 299 5.70 10.25 0.00
N PHE A 300 4.79 9.38 -0.42
CA PHE A 300 4.82 7.95 -0.07
C PHE A 300 6.10 7.28 -0.55
N ASP A 301 6.64 7.75 -1.69
CA ASP A 301 7.87 7.24 -2.29
C ASP A 301 9.15 7.78 -1.65
N ASN A 302 9.06 8.72 -0.75
CA ASN A 302 10.12 9.34 0.05
C ASN A 302 11.57 8.96 -0.35
N GLY A 303 12.14 9.70 -1.33
CA GLY A 303 13.50 9.43 -1.83
C GLY A 303 13.58 8.43 -2.98
N SER A 304 12.50 8.18 -3.70
CA SER A 304 12.51 7.47 -4.98
C SER A 304 13.48 8.12 -5.97
N PRO A 305 14.23 7.33 -6.76
CA PRO A 305 15.03 7.88 -7.87
C PRO A 305 14.21 8.68 -8.89
N GLN A 306 12.92 8.40 -9.02
CA GLN A 306 12.01 9.11 -9.92
C GLN A 306 11.66 10.51 -9.41
N THR A 307 11.59 10.71 -8.10
CA THR A 307 11.37 12.03 -7.48
C THR A 307 12.63 12.90 -7.47
N LEU A 308 13.80 12.31 -7.68
CA LEU A 308 15.07 13.03 -7.76
C LEU A 308 15.40 13.53 -9.19
N ALA A 309 14.61 13.14 -10.19
CA ALA A 309 14.83 13.48 -11.60
C ALA A 309 14.04 14.72 -12.08
N HIS A 310 13.43 15.48 -11.16
CA HIS A 310 12.67 16.71 -11.43
C HIS A 310 13.36 17.96 -10.89
#